data_2c9fa117a3fe54f0cc12ada5831cd839
#
_entry.id   2c9fa117a3fe54f0cc12ada5831cd839
#
_cell.length_a   1.000
_cell.length_b   1.000
_cell.length_c   1.000
_cell.angle_alpha   90.00
_cell.angle_beta   90.00
_cell.angle_gamma   90.00
#
_symmetry.space_group_name_H-M   'P 1'
#
loop_
_entity.id
_entity.type
_entity.pdbx_description
1 polymer ?
#
loop_
_entity_poly.entity_id
_entity_poly.type
_entity_poly.pdbx_seq_one_letter_code
_entity_poly.pdbx_strand_id
1 'polypeptide(L)'
;VKKTLSVFKLLFKWIFLVLGSFLFILLILSFTRIPYDVSAWLGKKSSRYTYKPDAIVFLGGSGMPSEANLIRLYYTSALAQKYPKAEIWIVHPKDTNVIADMRDELILHNVDSNRIHIEKLGTNTRDQALSLARDAHQLLFRKLVLVTSPENMLRSVKTFRKAGFRNVGGEAAFENAMFADLGFDYKKLGGRKYIPDVSSNLGLRYNFWNYLKLEINCLREFTAIAYYELNGWM
;
A
#
# COMPACT_ATOMS: atom_id res chain seq x y z
N VAL A 1 42.57 3.04 -26.97
CA VAL A 1 41.35 2.29 -27.37
C VAL A 1 41.25 0.94 -26.64
N LYS A 2 42.29 0.05 -26.66
CA LYS A 2 42.23 -1.27 -25.97
C LYS A 2 42.05 -1.19 -24.45
N LYS A 3 42.72 -0.22 -23.80
CA LYS A 3 42.65 -0.03 -22.33
C LYS A 3 41.24 0.51 -21.90
N THR A 4 40.64 1.39 -22.68
CA THR A 4 39.30 1.91 -22.45
C THR A 4 38.24 0.81 -22.62
N LEU A 5 38.40 -0.06 -23.60
CA LEU A 5 37.50 -1.19 -23.83
C LEU A 5 37.57 -2.25 -22.70
N SER A 6 38.77 -2.47 -22.12
CA SER A 6 38.94 -3.41 -20.98
C SER A 6 38.28 -2.86 -19.70
N VAL A 7 38.40 -1.56 -19.44
CA VAL A 7 37.73 -0.90 -18.29
C VAL A 7 36.22 -0.96 -18.44
N PHE A 8 35.70 -0.72 -19.65
CA PHE A 8 34.25 -0.81 -19.93
C PHE A 8 33.72 -2.25 -19.71
N LYS A 9 34.46 -3.28 -20.20
CA LYS A 9 34.10 -4.68 -19.96
C LYS A 9 34.10 -5.04 -18.47
N LEU A 10 35.07 -4.55 -17.71
CA LEU A 10 35.17 -4.78 -16.27
C LEU A 10 33.99 -4.12 -15.53
N LEU A 11 33.69 -2.85 -15.84
CA LEU A 11 32.55 -2.12 -15.27
C LEU A 11 31.22 -2.84 -15.56
N PHE A 12 31.01 -3.27 -16.80
CA PHE A 12 29.84 -4.01 -17.22
C PHE A 12 29.69 -5.33 -16.47
N LYS A 13 30.79 -6.08 -16.30
CA LYS A 13 30.80 -7.33 -15.50
C LYS A 13 30.35 -7.05 -14.05
N TRP A 14 30.86 -5.99 -13.41
CA TRP A 14 30.49 -5.65 -12.03
C TRP A 14 29.03 -5.23 -11.91
N ILE A 15 28.52 -4.44 -12.86
CA ILE A 15 27.11 -4.07 -12.90
C ILE A 15 26.23 -5.33 -12.99
N PHE A 16 26.54 -6.25 -13.90
CA PHE A 16 25.78 -7.51 -14.02
C PHE A 16 25.88 -8.39 -12.76
N LEU A 17 27.05 -8.46 -12.15
CA LEU A 17 27.22 -9.20 -10.89
C LEU A 17 26.36 -8.61 -9.76
N VAL A 18 26.36 -7.29 -9.59
CA VAL A 18 25.59 -6.60 -8.54
C VAL A 18 24.09 -6.77 -8.79
N LEU A 19 23.62 -6.48 -10.01
CA LEU A 19 22.20 -6.62 -10.36
C LEU A 19 21.74 -8.09 -10.29
N GLY A 20 22.53 -9.02 -10.77
CA GLY A 20 22.22 -10.45 -10.71
C GLY A 20 22.17 -10.97 -9.27
N SER A 21 23.12 -10.58 -8.42
CA SER A 21 23.11 -10.94 -7.00
C SER A 21 21.90 -10.33 -6.27
N PHE A 22 21.56 -9.07 -6.58
CA PHE A 22 20.38 -8.42 -6.02
C PHE A 22 19.10 -9.16 -6.41
N LEU A 23 18.92 -9.45 -7.70
CA LEU A 23 17.75 -10.21 -8.17
C LEU A 23 17.69 -11.60 -7.52
N PHE A 24 18.84 -12.29 -7.42
CA PHE A 24 18.92 -13.60 -6.79
C PHE A 24 18.50 -13.56 -5.30
N ILE A 25 18.90 -12.52 -4.57
CA ILE A 25 18.48 -12.31 -3.18
C ILE A 25 16.96 -12.12 -3.10
N LEU A 26 16.37 -11.29 -3.97
CA LEU A 26 14.91 -11.09 -4.02
C LEU A 26 14.18 -12.43 -4.26
N LEU A 27 14.65 -13.22 -5.24
CA LEU A 27 14.04 -14.53 -5.52
C LEU A 27 14.11 -15.48 -4.31
N ILE A 28 15.23 -15.51 -3.57
CA ILE A 28 15.36 -16.31 -2.34
C ILE A 28 14.39 -15.80 -1.25
N LEU A 29 14.33 -14.48 -1.03
CA LEU A 29 13.48 -13.90 -0.02
C LEU A 29 12.00 -14.17 -0.30
N SER A 30 11.59 -14.24 -1.58
CA SER A 30 10.21 -14.56 -1.99
C SER A 30 9.76 -15.98 -1.59
N PHE A 31 10.68 -16.89 -1.23
CA PHE A 31 10.34 -18.18 -0.59
C PHE A 31 10.18 -18.09 0.93
N THR A 32 10.39 -16.91 1.52
CA THR A 32 10.32 -16.70 2.95
C THR A 32 9.15 -15.77 3.30
N ARG A 33 8.82 -15.68 4.59
CA ARG A 33 7.80 -14.74 5.10
C ARG A 33 8.32 -13.30 5.28
N ILE A 34 9.60 -13.06 5.09
CA ILE A 34 10.24 -11.75 5.35
C ILE A 34 9.54 -10.59 4.62
N PRO A 35 9.16 -10.69 3.33
CA PRO A 35 8.48 -9.60 2.64
C PRO A 35 7.15 -9.20 3.29
N TYR A 36 6.38 -10.18 3.75
CA TYR A 36 5.15 -9.94 4.49
C TYR A 36 5.42 -9.26 5.84
N ASP A 37 6.41 -9.73 6.59
CA ASP A 37 6.74 -9.19 7.90
C ASP A 37 7.24 -7.73 7.80
N VAL A 38 8.01 -7.41 6.76
CA VAL A 38 8.44 -6.03 6.45
C VAL A 38 7.23 -5.14 6.11
N SER A 39 6.33 -5.59 5.24
CA SER A 39 5.11 -4.86 4.90
C SER A 39 4.24 -4.66 6.16
N ALA A 40 4.07 -5.70 6.98
CA ALA A 40 3.32 -5.63 8.22
C ALA A 40 3.96 -4.67 9.24
N TRP A 41 5.29 -4.64 9.31
CA TRP A 41 6.01 -3.69 10.15
C TRP A 41 5.78 -2.25 9.71
N LEU A 42 5.88 -1.95 8.40
CA LEU A 42 5.58 -0.63 7.84
C LEU A 42 4.14 -0.22 8.16
N GLY A 43 3.19 -1.14 8.04
CA GLY A 43 1.78 -0.91 8.32
C GLY A 43 1.46 -0.64 9.79
N LYS A 44 2.20 -1.24 10.73
CA LYS A 44 1.89 -1.21 12.17
C LYS A 44 2.73 -0.22 12.97
N LYS A 45 3.93 0.16 12.51
CA LYS A 45 4.91 0.92 13.29
C LYS A 45 4.38 2.28 13.78
N SER A 46 3.59 2.99 12.99
CA SER A 46 3.09 4.33 13.32
C SER A 46 1.57 4.44 13.32
N SER A 47 0.84 3.35 13.08
CA SER A 47 -0.61 3.34 12.87
C SER A 47 -1.45 3.31 14.16
N ARG A 48 -0.86 2.91 15.31
CA ARG A 48 -1.61 2.73 16.55
C ARG A 48 -2.38 3.99 16.98
N TYR A 49 -3.65 3.80 17.33
CA TYR A 49 -4.51 4.80 17.96
C TYR A 49 -5.43 4.13 18.98
N THR A 50 -5.84 4.89 20.00
CA THR A 50 -6.69 4.40 21.10
C THR A 50 -7.99 5.19 21.24
N TYR A 51 -8.23 6.10 20.30
CA TYR A 51 -9.40 7.00 20.30
C TYR A 51 -10.43 6.57 19.25
N LYS A 52 -11.67 7.05 19.44
CA LYS A 52 -12.68 7.01 18.39
C LYS A 52 -12.37 8.14 17.40
N PRO A 53 -12.23 7.86 16.09
CA PRO A 53 -11.93 8.90 15.10
C PRO A 53 -13.12 9.85 14.89
N ASP A 54 -12.81 11.12 14.70
CA ASP A 54 -13.75 12.13 14.22
C ASP A 54 -13.80 12.14 12.68
N ALA A 55 -12.70 11.75 12.04
CA ALA A 55 -12.61 11.63 10.59
C ALA A 55 -11.75 10.42 10.17
N ILE A 56 -12.19 9.76 9.11
CA ILE A 56 -11.49 8.67 8.42
C ILE A 56 -11.03 9.21 7.07
N VAL A 57 -9.72 9.17 6.82
CA VAL A 57 -9.12 9.74 5.61
C VAL A 57 -8.64 8.60 4.72
N PHE A 58 -9.35 8.36 3.63
CA PHE A 58 -8.95 7.44 2.58
C PHE A 58 -7.91 8.10 1.68
N LEU A 59 -6.72 7.50 1.59
CA LEU A 59 -5.65 7.95 0.70
C LEU A 59 -5.66 7.13 -0.57
N GLY A 60 -6.25 7.66 -1.62
CA GLY A 60 -6.24 7.09 -2.96
C GLY A 60 -4.94 7.38 -3.71
N GLY A 61 -4.57 6.55 -4.67
CA GLY A 61 -3.31 6.72 -5.40
C GLY A 61 -3.24 6.07 -6.77
N SER A 62 -4.29 5.40 -7.21
CA SER A 62 -4.40 4.73 -8.51
C SER A 62 -5.80 4.88 -9.07
N GLY A 63 -6.03 4.47 -10.32
CA GLY A 63 -7.36 4.47 -10.94
C GLY A 63 -8.38 3.56 -10.26
N MET A 64 -9.61 3.62 -10.73
CA MET A 64 -10.70 2.71 -10.36
C MET A 64 -11.20 1.96 -11.61
N PRO A 65 -11.50 0.65 -11.50
CA PRO A 65 -11.21 -0.22 -10.36
C PRO A 65 -9.72 -0.58 -10.26
N SER A 66 -9.20 -0.67 -9.05
CA SER A 66 -7.87 -1.24 -8.79
C SER A 66 -7.86 -2.00 -7.47
N GLU A 67 -7.11 -3.10 -7.40
CA GLU A 67 -6.97 -3.93 -6.21
C GLU A 67 -6.65 -3.09 -4.95
N ALA A 68 -5.65 -2.22 -5.05
CA ALA A 68 -5.22 -1.39 -3.93
C ALA A 68 -6.32 -0.43 -3.42
N ASN A 69 -7.08 0.20 -4.33
CA ASN A 69 -8.15 1.09 -3.92
C ASN A 69 -9.36 0.33 -3.40
N LEU A 70 -9.75 -0.79 -4.01
CA LEU A 70 -10.88 -1.60 -3.55
C LEU A 70 -10.65 -2.14 -2.14
N ILE A 71 -9.44 -2.66 -1.84
CA ILE A 71 -9.08 -3.11 -0.50
C ILE A 71 -9.14 -1.95 0.50
N ARG A 72 -8.59 -0.78 0.18
CA ARG A 72 -8.65 0.40 1.05
C ARG A 72 -10.07 0.89 1.28
N LEU A 73 -10.93 0.88 0.24
CA LEU A 73 -12.35 1.24 0.34
C LEU A 73 -13.11 0.28 1.25
N TYR A 74 -12.84 -1.03 1.14
CA TYR A 74 -13.38 -2.03 2.07
C TYR A 74 -13.04 -1.71 3.53
N TYR A 75 -11.76 -1.42 3.84
CA TYR A 75 -11.35 -1.04 5.19
C TYR A 75 -11.96 0.29 5.63
N THR A 76 -12.09 1.25 4.71
CA THR A 76 -12.73 2.54 4.98
C THR A 76 -14.21 2.37 5.32
N SER A 77 -14.95 1.56 4.56
CA SER A 77 -16.35 1.27 4.82
C SER A 77 -16.56 0.52 6.14
N ALA A 78 -15.70 -0.44 6.46
CA ALA A 78 -15.74 -1.15 7.74
C ALA A 78 -15.53 -0.21 8.93
N LEU A 79 -14.57 0.73 8.82
CA LEU A 79 -14.37 1.78 9.83
C LEU A 79 -15.54 2.74 9.89
N ALA A 80 -16.13 3.13 8.75
CA ALA A 80 -17.28 4.02 8.69
C ALA A 80 -18.51 3.43 9.38
N GLN A 81 -18.72 2.12 9.27
CA GLN A 81 -19.78 1.38 9.98
C GLN A 81 -19.48 1.29 11.48
N LYS A 82 -18.22 1.01 11.86
CA LYS A 82 -17.78 0.97 13.26
C LYS A 82 -17.88 2.32 13.96
N TYR A 83 -17.68 3.42 13.23
CA TYR A 83 -17.70 4.80 13.73
C TYR A 83 -18.71 5.64 12.94
N PRO A 84 -20.03 5.49 13.21
CA PRO A 84 -21.09 6.09 12.38
C PRO A 84 -21.14 7.64 12.44
N LYS A 85 -20.44 8.25 13.39
CA LYS A 85 -20.34 9.72 13.52
C LYS A 85 -19.10 10.32 12.84
N ALA A 86 -18.14 9.48 12.39
CA ALA A 86 -16.94 9.96 11.75
C ALA A 86 -17.22 10.45 10.33
N GLU A 87 -16.63 11.55 9.93
CA GLU A 87 -16.61 12.02 8.54
C GLU A 87 -15.66 11.14 7.71
N ILE A 88 -15.95 10.98 6.43
CA ILE A 88 -15.12 10.22 5.49
C ILE A 88 -14.53 11.21 4.48
N TRP A 89 -13.22 11.24 4.37
CA TRP A 89 -12.52 12.11 3.44
C TRP A 89 -11.82 11.25 2.37
N ILE A 90 -12.28 11.36 1.12
CA ILE A 90 -11.59 10.80 -0.05
C ILE A 90 -10.53 11.80 -0.49
N VAL A 91 -9.27 11.43 -0.35
CA VAL A 91 -8.13 12.24 -0.79
C VAL A 91 -7.48 11.56 -1.99
N HIS A 92 -7.64 12.13 -3.18
CA HIS A 92 -7.16 11.56 -4.43
C HIS A 92 -6.72 12.65 -5.40
N PRO A 93 -5.66 12.45 -6.20
CA PRO A 93 -5.30 13.37 -7.28
C PRO A 93 -6.46 13.61 -8.22
N LYS A 94 -6.52 14.81 -8.80
CA LYS A 94 -7.61 15.34 -9.62
C LYS A 94 -8.00 14.42 -10.79
N ASP A 95 -8.89 13.47 -10.50
CA ASP A 95 -9.61 12.69 -11.51
C ASP A 95 -11.06 12.52 -11.02
N THR A 96 -11.96 13.25 -11.65
CA THR A 96 -13.37 13.31 -11.21
C THR A 96 -14.08 11.98 -11.36
N ASN A 97 -13.77 11.18 -12.39
CA ASN A 97 -14.42 9.89 -12.62
C ASN A 97 -13.96 8.87 -11.56
N VAL A 98 -12.66 8.77 -11.34
CA VAL A 98 -12.09 7.88 -10.32
C VAL A 98 -12.61 8.21 -8.92
N ILE A 99 -12.75 9.50 -8.59
CA ILE A 99 -13.30 9.94 -7.30
C ILE A 99 -14.79 9.62 -7.18
N ALA A 100 -15.56 9.76 -8.27
CA ALA A 100 -16.96 9.35 -8.31
C ALA A 100 -17.11 7.85 -8.06
N ASP A 101 -16.33 7.02 -8.75
CA ASP A 101 -16.31 5.57 -8.56
C ASP A 101 -15.96 5.18 -7.11
N MET A 102 -14.99 5.85 -6.50
CA MET A 102 -14.63 5.63 -5.08
C MET A 102 -15.77 5.99 -4.13
N ARG A 103 -16.45 7.09 -4.40
CA ARG A 103 -17.61 7.53 -3.60
C ARG A 103 -18.76 6.53 -3.74
N ASP A 104 -19.07 6.12 -4.96
CA ASP A 104 -20.14 5.17 -5.25
C ASP A 104 -19.87 3.80 -4.62
N GLU A 105 -18.61 3.34 -4.61
CA GLU A 105 -18.18 2.12 -3.92
C GLU A 105 -18.42 2.22 -2.39
N LEU A 106 -18.13 3.35 -1.76
CA LEU A 106 -18.44 3.55 -0.34
C LEU A 106 -19.95 3.55 -0.07
N ILE A 107 -20.75 4.16 -0.95
CA ILE A 107 -22.21 4.16 -0.86
C ILE A 107 -22.76 2.74 -1.03
N LEU A 108 -22.23 1.96 -1.97
CA LEU A 108 -22.57 0.56 -2.17
C LEU A 108 -22.33 -0.27 -0.89
N HIS A 109 -21.31 0.08 -0.12
CA HIS A 109 -21.00 -0.48 1.20
C HIS A 109 -21.75 0.19 2.37
N ASN A 110 -22.89 0.84 2.10
CA ASN A 110 -23.78 1.47 3.11
C ASN A 110 -23.12 2.61 3.91
N VAL A 111 -22.18 3.35 3.31
CA VAL A 111 -21.69 4.60 3.88
C VAL A 111 -22.61 5.74 3.45
N ASP A 112 -23.14 6.50 4.42
CA ASP A 112 -24.00 7.66 4.15
C ASP A 112 -23.24 8.70 3.33
N SER A 113 -23.80 9.06 2.16
CA SER A 113 -23.23 10.02 1.22
C SER A 113 -23.00 11.41 1.81
N ASN A 114 -23.80 11.81 2.81
CA ASN A 114 -23.67 13.10 3.50
C ASN A 114 -22.41 13.20 4.37
N ARG A 115 -21.79 12.06 4.69
CA ARG A 115 -20.55 11.97 5.47
C ARG A 115 -19.30 11.97 4.60
N ILE A 116 -19.47 11.88 3.27
CA ILE A 116 -18.35 11.71 2.33
C ILE A 116 -17.94 13.09 1.79
N HIS A 117 -16.74 13.49 2.12
CA HIS A 117 -16.07 14.70 1.65
C HIS A 117 -14.95 14.33 0.70
N ILE A 118 -14.58 15.25 -0.19
CA ILE A 118 -13.62 15.00 -1.27
C ILE A 118 -12.55 16.09 -1.25
N GLU A 119 -11.26 15.66 -1.26
CA GLU A 119 -10.09 16.50 -1.49
C GLU A 119 -9.40 16.10 -2.79
N LYS A 120 -9.23 17.03 -3.75
CA LYS A 120 -8.83 16.75 -5.14
C LYS A 120 -7.44 17.27 -5.52
N LEU A 121 -6.76 18.03 -4.67
CA LEU A 121 -5.60 18.81 -5.09
C LEU A 121 -4.27 18.09 -4.92
N GLY A 122 -4.17 17.18 -3.95
CA GLY A 122 -2.90 16.53 -3.61
C GLY A 122 -2.46 15.47 -4.60
N THR A 123 -1.28 15.63 -5.22
CA THR A 123 -0.70 14.69 -6.20
C THR A 123 0.19 13.63 -5.58
N ASN A 124 0.66 13.84 -4.36
CA ASN A 124 1.46 12.91 -3.56
C ASN A 124 1.09 13.05 -2.08
N THR A 125 1.57 12.14 -1.23
CA THR A 125 1.16 12.12 0.19
C THR A 125 1.45 13.42 0.94
N ARG A 126 2.54 14.11 0.62
CA ARG A 126 2.85 15.43 1.24
C ARG A 126 1.87 16.48 0.81
N ASP A 127 1.60 16.56 -0.48
CA ASP A 127 0.67 17.50 -1.09
C ASP A 127 -0.77 17.22 -0.62
N GLN A 128 -1.18 15.95 -0.55
CA GLN A 128 -2.45 15.52 0.03
C GLN A 128 -2.62 16.01 1.48
N ALA A 129 -1.59 15.85 2.31
CA ALA A 129 -1.64 16.30 3.69
C ALA A 129 -1.74 17.84 3.80
N LEU A 130 -0.99 18.59 2.98
CA LEU A 130 -1.02 20.06 2.99
C LEU A 130 -2.34 20.61 2.44
N SER A 131 -2.86 20.02 1.35
CA SER A 131 -4.16 20.42 0.79
C SER A 131 -5.29 20.19 1.79
N LEU A 132 -5.34 19.02 2.42
CA LEU A 132 -6.33 18.72 3.44
C LEU A 132 -6.21 19.65 4.65
N ALA A 133 -4.98 19.99 5.07
CA ALA A 133 -4.74 20.94 6.17
C ALA A 133 -5.23 22.36 5.84
N ARG A 134 -5.12 22.76 4.58
CA ARG A 134 -5.59 24.08 4.10
C ARG A 134 -7.10 24.13 3.93
N ASP A 135 -7.66 23.13 3.24
CA ASP A 135 -9.06 23.18 2.79
C ASP A 135 -10.02 22.65 3.85
N ALA A 136 -9.53 21.87 4.80
CA ALA A 136 -10.28 21.38 5.96
C ALA A 136 -9.50 21.62 7.27
N HIS A 137 -9.14 22.89 7.53
CA HIS A 137 -8.28 23.32 8.65
C HIS A 137 -8.76 22.80 10.03
N GLN A 138 -10.07 22.64 10.23
CA GLN A 138 -10.64 22.06 11.46
C GLN A 138 -10.14 20.64 11.74
N LEU A 139 -9.74 19.88 10.73
CA LEU A 139 -9.22 18.53 10.88
C LEU A 139 -7.86 18.49 11.57
N LEU A 140 -7.08 19.59 11.58
CA LEU A 140 -5.78 19.64 12.26
C LEU A 140 -5.87 19.33 13.75
N PHE A 141 -7.01 19.63 14.39
CA PHE A 141 -7.25 19.45 15.81
C PHE A 141 -8.11 18.23 16.14
N ARG A 142 -8.67 17.56 15.11
CA ARG A 142 -9.55 16.40 15.25
C ARG A 142 -8.74 15.10 15.29
N LYS A 143 -9.39 14.00 15.65
CA LYS A 143 -8.81 12.65 15.72
C LYS A 143 -8.99 11.96 14.37
N LEU A 144 -7.91 11.79 13.63
CA LEU A 144 -7.90 11.22 12.30
C LEU A 144 -7.40 9.78 12.30
N VAL A 145 -8.02 8.95 11.45
CA VAL A 145 -7.50 7.64 11.07
C VAL A 145 -7.30 7.61 9.56
N LEU A 146 -6.06 7.46 9.13
CA LEU A 146 -5.70 7.30 7.72
C LEU A 146 -5.92 5.85 7.29
N VAL A 147 -6.47 5.64 6.10
CA VAL A 147 -6.57 4.33 5.47
C VAL A 147 -5.71 4.31 4.21
N THR A 148 -4.74 3.42 4.17
CA THR A 148 -3.85 3.22 3.01
C THR A 148 -3.25 1.81 3.05
N SER A 149 -2.51 1.43 2.00
CA SER A 149 -1.79 0.14 1.97
C SER A 149 -0.75 0.07 3.09
N PRO A 150 -0.44 -1.14 3.61
CA PRO A 150 0.47 -1.32 4.74
C PRO A 150 1.83 -0.66 4.52
N GLU A 151 2.42 -0.84 3.35
CA GLU A 151 3.73 -0.28 3.02
C GLU A 151 3.75 1.26 3.07
N ASN A 152 2.66 1.93 2.68
CA ASN A 152 2.57 3.39 2.66
C ASN A 152 2.27 4.02 4.03
N MET A 153 1.83 3.22 5.03
CA MET A 153 1.27 3.72 6.28
C MET A 153 2.27 4.53 7.12
N LEU A 154 3.50 4.02 7.26
CA LEU A 154 4.53 4.72 8.04
C LEU A 154 4.79 6.14 7.52
N ARG A 155 5.00 6.28 6.21
CA ARG A 155 5.24 7.57 5.55
C ARG A 155 4.01 8.47 5.67
N SER A 156 2.81 7.93 5.42
CA SER A 156 1.58 8.72 5.46
C SER A 156 1.33 9.31 6.84
N VAL A 157 1.39 8.51 7.91
CA VAL A 157 1.17 9.00 9.28
C VAL A 157 2.20 10.05 9.68
N LYS A 158 3.50 9.82 9.41
CA LYS A 158 4.54 10.79 9.73
C LYS A 158 4.37 12.10 8.94
N THR A 159 4.04 12.00 7.64
CA THR A 159 3.81 13.16 6.78
C THR A 159 2.63 14.01 7.24
N PHE A 160 1.52 13.39 7.62
CA PHE A 160 0.35 14.10 8.15
C PHE A 160 0.67 14.79 9.49
N ARG A 161 1.39 14.12 10.40
CA ARG A 161 1.87 14.75 11.65
C ARG A 161 2.77 15.95 11.36
N LYS A 162 3.69 15.84 10.40
CA LYS A 162 4.57 16.93 9.97
C LYS A 162 3.82 18.07 9.27
N ALA A 163 2.64 17.79 8.69
CA ALA A 163 1.75 18.80 8.13
C ALA A 163 0.90 19.54 9.19
N GLY A 164 0.99 19.16 10.47
CA GLY A 164 0.35 19.85 11.58
C GLY A 164 -0.85 19.12 12.19
N PHE A 165 -1.26 17.96 11.67
CA PHE A 165 -2.33 17.17 12.27
C PHE A 165 -1.89 16.57 13.61
N ARG A 166 -2.60 16.91 14.70
CA ARG A 166 -2.19 16.56 16.06
C ARG A 166 -2.42 15.10 16.43
N ASN A 167 -3.58 14.56 16.04
CA ASN A 167 -4.01 13.21 16.41
C ASN A 167 -4.22 12.37 15.16
N VAL A 168 -3.16 11.69 14.71
CA VAL A 168 -3.16 10.85 13.51
C VAL A 168 -2.78 9.43 13.86
N GLY A 169 -3.69 8.50 13.62
CA GLY A 169 -3.46 7.07 13.57
C GLY A 169 -3.67 6.52 12.17
N GLY A 170 -3.59 5.22 12.01
CA GLY A 170 -3.80 4.60 10.71
C GLY A 170 -4.41 3.21 10.81
N GLU A 171 -5.16 2.85 9.79
CA GLU A 171 -5.67 1.50 9.54
C GLU A 171 -5.05 1.01 8.24
N ALA A 172 -4.12 0.08 8.36
CA ALA A 172 -3.42 -0.49 7.21
C ALA A 172 -4.33 -1.51 6.50
N ALA A 173 -4.62 -1.26 5.23
CA ALA A 173 -5.48 -2.10 4.42
C ALA A 173 -4.71 -3.32 3.88
N PHE A 174 -4.63 -4.39 4.67
CA PHE A 174 -3.93 -5.62 4.32
C PHE A 174 -4.71 -6.43 3.30
N GLU A 175 -4.01 -6.95 2.30
CA GLU A 175 -4.52 -7.94 1.38
C GLU A 175 -4.48 -9.34 2.03
N ASN A 176 -5.59 -10.06 2.01
CA ASN A 176 -5.71 -11.39 2.62
C ASN A 176 -5.55 -12.55 1.62
N ALA A 177 -5.24 -12.28 0.36
CA ALA A 177 -5.10 -13.29 -0.68
C ALA A 177 -4.08 -14.41 -0.34
N MET A 178 -3.04 -14.09 0.43
CA MET A 178 -2.02 -15.06 0.85
C MET A 178 -2.52 -16.09 1.88
N PHE A 179 -3.68 -15.86 2.49
CA PHE A 179 -4.25 -16.75 3.51
C PHE A 179 -5.39 -17.60 2.96
N ALA A 180 -5.75 -17.45 1.69
CA ALA A 180 -6.75 -18.27 1.04
C ALA A 180 -6.20 -19.68 0.78
N ASP A 181 -6.98 -20.71 1.15
CA ASP A 181 -6.69 -22.08 0.75
C ASP A 181 -7.20 -22.32 -0.68
N LEU A 182 -6.26 -22.32 -1.61
CA LEU A 182 -6.49 -22.56 -3.04
C LEU A 182 -5.94 -23.92 -3.49
N GLY A 183 -5.79 -24.87 -2.56
CA GLY A 183 -5.40 -26.24 -2.86
C GLY A 183 -6.47 -26.95 -3.70
N PHE A 184 -6.04 -27.89 -4.56
CA PHE A 184 -6.93 -28.75 -5.33
C PHE A 184 -6.33 -30.15 -5.48
N ASP A 185 -7.18 -31.13 -5.79
CA ASP A 185 -6.75 -32.51 -6.04
C ASP A 185 -6.45 -32.69 -7.53
N TYR A 186 -5.15 -32.69 -7.86
CA TYR A 186 -4.66 -32.90 -9.21
C TYR A 186 -5.17 -34.24 -9.83
N LYS A 187 -5.24 -35.30 -9.02
CA LYS A 187 -5.68 -36.64 -9.49
C LYS A 187 -7.14 -36.64 -9.95
N LYS A 188 -7.99 -35.82 -9.32
CA LYS A 188 -9.40 -35.69 -9.73
C LYS A 188 -9.57 -34.89 -11.01
N LEU A 189 -8.65 -33.94 -11.28
CA LEU A 189 -8.72 -33.11 -12.49
C LEU A 189 -8.15 -33.80 -13.72
N GLY A 190 -7.34 -34.86 -13.53
CA GLY A 190 -6.58 -35.50 -14.58
C GLY A 190 -5.36 -34.67 -15.00
N GLY A 191 -4.49 -35.26 -15.80
CA GLY A 191 -3.28 -34.59 -16.25
C GLY A 191 -2.24 -35.58 -16.75
N ARG A 192 -1.12 -35.08 -17.29
CA ARG A 192 0.00 -35.92 -17.77
C ARG A 192 0.88 -36.33 -16.60
N LYS A 193 1.07 -37.64 -16.40
CA LYS A 193 1.82 -38.22 -15.27
C LYS A 193 3.26 -37.75 -15.12
N TYR A 194 3.88 -37.25 -16.20
CA TYR A 194 5.26 -36.76 -16.20
C TYR A 194 5.41 -35.28 -15.83
N ILE A 195 4.31 -34.56 -15.63
CA ILE A 195 4.32 -33.20 -15.14
C ILE A 195 4.33 -33.24 -13.61
N PRO A 196 5.25 -32.52 -12.92
CA PRO A 196 5.28 -32.46 -11.47
C PRO A 196 3.95 -31.93 -10.90
N ASP A 197 3.43 -32.63 -9.90
CA ASP A 197 2.22 -32.19 -9.19
C ASP A 197 2.58 -31.12 -8.16
N VAL A 198 2.18 -29.89 -8.41
CA VAL A 198 2.33 -28.72 -7.51
C VAL A 198 1.01 -28.28 -6.89
N SER A 199 -0.06 -29.06 -7.05
CA SER A 199 -1.42 -28.67 -6.64
C SER A 199 -1.56 -28.31 -5.15
N SER A 200 -0.83 -29.02 -4.28
CA SER A 200 -0.82 -28.76 -2.83
C SER A 200 0.25 -27.74 -2.39
N ASN A 201 1.13 -27.31 -3.28
CA ASN A 201 2.21 -26.38 -2.92
C ASN A 201 1.78 -24.92 -3.14
N LEU A 202 1.05 -24.36 -2.18
CA LEU A 202 0.61 -22.96 -2.19
C LEU A 202 1.80 -21.98 -2.22
N GLY A 203 2.95 -22.37 -1.66
CA GLY A 203 4.16 -21.57 -1.68
C GLY A 203 4.62 -21.25 -3.09
N LEU A 204 4.75 -22.28 -3.95
CA LEU A 204 5.16 -22.10 -5.35
C LEU A 204 4.08 -21.46 -6.22
N ARG A 205 2.80 -21.77 -5.96
CA ARG A 205 1.71 -21.35 -6.83
C ARG A 205 1.30 -19.91 -6.61
N TYR A 206 1.32 -19.43 -5.37
CA TYR A 206 0.77 -18.12 -4.99
C TYR A 206 1.71 -17.30 -4.11
N ASN A 207 2.19 -17.86 -2.99
CA ASN A 207 2.91 -17.07 -1.99
C ASN A 207 4.23 -16.52 -2.52
N PHE A 208 4.97 -17.27 -3.32
CA PHE A 208 6.19 -16.80 -3.96
C PHE A 208 5.95 -15.51 -4.76
N TRP A 209 4.91 -15.50 -5.62
CA TRP A 209 4.58 -14.34 -6.46
C TRP A 209 4.06 -13.16 -5.65
N ASN A 210 3.24 -13.44 -4.63
CA ASN A 210 2.73 -12.41 -3.72
C ASN A 210 3.87 -11.79 -2.91
N TYR A 211 4.80 -12.58 -2.40
CA TYR A 211 5.95 -12.07 -1.65
C TYR A 211 6.90 -11.27 -2.55
N LEU A 212 7.15 -11.69 -3.78
CA LEU A 212 7.93 -10.93 -4.75
C LEU A 212 7.28 -9.56 -5.06
N LYS A 213 5.95 -9.52 -5.24
CA LYS A 213 5.17 -8.27 -5.38
C LYS A 213 5.36 -7.36 -4.16
N LEU A 214 5.27 -7.92 -2.95
CA LEU A 214 5.45 -7.17 -1.69
C LEU A 214 6.87 -6.63 -1.54
N GLU A 215 7.90 -7.38 -1.92
CA GLU A 215 9.30 -6.91 -1.90
C GLU A 215 9.48 -5.65 -2.75
N ILE A 216 8.98 -5.69 -3.98
CA ILE A 216 9.05 -4.55 -4.89
C ILE A 216 8.32 -3.34 -4.31
N ASN A 217 7.14 -3.54 -3.71
CA ASN A 217 6.39 -2.48 -3.06
C ASN A 217 7.13 -1.92 -1.84
N CYS A 218 7.72 -2.77 -1.01
CA CYS A 218 8.51 -2.34 0.15
C CYS A 218 9.77 -1.57 -0.27
N LEU A 219 10.51 -2.03 -1.29
CA LEU A 219 11.69 -1.34 -1.82
C LEU A 219 11.33 0.04 -2.36
N ARG A 220 10.25 0.13 -3.15
CA ARG A 220 9.73 1.43 -3.61
C ARG A 220 9.39 2.34 -2.44
N GLU A 221 8.77 1.81 -1.39
CA GLU A 221 8.39 2.61 -0.24
C GLU A 221 9.59 3.06 0.59
N PHE A 222 10.61 2.22 0.80
CA PHE A 222 11.85 2.65 1.45
C PHE A 222 12.54 3.79 0.68
N THR A 223 12.52 3.72 -0.66
CA THR A 223 13.03 4.82 -1.50
C THR A 223 12.20 6.09 -1.29
N ALA A 224 10.87 5.97 -1.24
CA ALA A 224 9.99 7.10 -0.97
C ALA A 224 10.20 7.68 0.44
N ILE A 225 10.37 6.84 1.47
CA ILE A 225 10.67 7.25 2.84
C ILE A 225 11.97 8.05 2.87
N ALA A 226 13.05 7.54 2.28
CA ALA A 226 14.33 8.24 2.21
C ALA A 226 14.19 9.60 1.52
N TYR A 227 13.48 9.67 0.40
CA TYR A 227 13.19 10.92 -0.30
C TYR A 227 12.43 11.93 0.57
N TYR A 228 11.40 11.46 1.31
CA TYR A 228 10.60 12.31 2.19
C TYR A 228 11.40 12.81 3.41
N GLU A 229 12.25 11.96 4.00
CA GLU A 229 13.12 12.35 5.11
C GLU A 229 14.14 13.39 4.66
N LEU A 230 14.80 13.19 3.52
CA LEU A 230 15.77 14.15 2.97
C LEU A 230 15.13 15.53 2.66
N ASN A 231 13.85 15.56 2.28
CA ASN A 231 13.11 16.81 2.07
C ASN A 231 12.48 17.38 3.35
N GLY A 232 12.64 16.73 4.50
CA GLY A 232 12.04 17.18 5.76
C GLY A 232 10.51 17.13 5.77
N TRP A 233 9.89 16.22 4.98
CA TRP A 233 8.43 16.09 4.83
C TRP A 233 7.79 15.10 5.81
N MET A 234 8.60 14.36 6.56
CA MET A 234 8.12 13.41 7.57
C MET A 234 9.00 13.38 8.83
#